data_d4206e1d9eb76de18a6d26656554100f
#
_entry.id   d4206e1d9eb76de18a6d26656554100f
#
_cell.length_a   1.000
_cell.length_b   1.000
_cell.length_c   1.000
_cell.angle_alpha   90.00
_cell.angle_beta   90.00
_cell.angle_gamma   90.00
#
_symmetry.space_group_name_H-M   'P 1'
#
loop_
_entity.id
_entity.type
_entity.pdbx_description
1 polymer ?
#
loop_
_entity_poly.entity_id
_entity_poly.type
_entity_poly.pdbx_seq_one_letter_code
_entity_poly.pdbx_strand_id
1 'polypeptide(L)'
;MISFEDCVGLCGLTEAEIAAIAEHEHVPEVAAAILGQYLLHQQHGSERIRQMLVDDILAAVSSGNIRHAAELTSVLRHLITTYPEAGLATCRDAILQ
;
A
#
# COMPACT_ATOMS: atom_id res chain seq x y z
N MET A 1 -13.78 -11.65 -19.79
CA MET A 1 -13.85 -10.56 -18.81
C MET A 1 -12.86 -10.84 -17.68
N ILE A 2 -12.11 -9.83 -17.27
CA ILE A 2 -11.14 -9.97 -16.18
C ILE A 2 -11.85 -9.78 -14.85
N SER A 3 -11.73 -10.76 -13.96
CA SER A 3 -12.31 -10.66 -12.62
C SER A 3 -11.40 -9.87 -11.70
N PHE A 4 -11.91 -9.52 -10.51
CA PHE A 4 -11.08 -8.86 -9.49
C PHE A 4 -9.87 -9.73 -9.13
N GLU A 5 -10.07 -11.03 -9.01
CA GLU A 5 -8.99 -11.96 -8.68
C GLU A 5 -7.92 -11.99 -9.76
N ASP A 6 -8.32 -11.91 -11.03
CA ASP A 6 -7.37 -11.83 -12.13
C ASP A 6 -6.58 -10.52 -12.07
N CYS A 7 -7.23 -9.41 -11.70
CA CYS A 7 -6.54 -8.14 -11.52
C CYS A 7 -5.49 -8.21 -10.43
N VAL A 8 -5.81 -8.85 -9.31
CA VAL A 8 -4.85 -9.04 -8.21
C VAL A 8 -3.65 -9.84 -8.68
N GLY A 9 -3.88 -10.95 -9.40
CA GLY A 9 -2.80 -11.78 -9.91
C GLY A 9 -1.89 -11.07 -10.89
N LEU A 10 -2.42 -10.11 -11.64
CA LEU A 10 -1.64 -9.41 -12.67
C LEU A 10 -0.90 -8.19 -12.15
N CYS A 11 -1.37 -7.56 -11.07
CA CYS A 11 -0.81 -6.28 -10.62
C CYS A 11 0.37 -6.40 -9.66
N GLY A 12 0.66 -7.59 -9.15
CA GLY A 12 1.78 -7.79 -8.25
C GLY A 12 1.53 -7.37 -6.81
N LEU A 13 0.28 -7.08 -6.46
CA LEU A 13 -0.12 -6.72 -5.11
C LEU A 13 -1.08 -7.76 -4.56
N THR A 14 -1.09 -7.92 -3.24
CA THR A 14 -2.06 -8.79 -2.58
C THR A 14 -3.41 -8.10 -2.49
N GLU A 15 -4.44 -8.91 -2.22
CA GLU A 15 -5.80 -8.41 -2.01
C GLU A 15 -5.83 -7.39 -0.87
N ALA A 16 -5.08 -7.65 0.21
CA ALA A 16 -5.01 -6.75 1.35
C ALA A 16 -4.35 -5.41 0.98
N GLU A 17 -3.33 -5.45 0.15
CA GLU A 17 -2.66 -4.23 -0.31
C GLU A 17 -3.58 -3.41 -1.20
N ILE A 18 -4.33 -4.06 -2.07
CA ILE A 18 -5.30 -3.39 -2.93
C ILE A 18 -6.42 -2.78 -2.10
N ALA A 19 -6.90 -3.51 -1.09
CA ALA A 19 -7.94 -2.99 -0.19
C ALA A 19 -7.46 -1.74 0.55
N ALA A 20 -6.18 -1.72 0.96
CA ALA A 20 -5.61 -0.55 1.63
C ALA A 20 -5.54 0.65 0.69
N ILE A 21 -5.18 0.45 -0.56
CA ILE A 21 -5.17 1.53 -1.56
C ILE A 21 -6.59 2.03 -1.79
N ALA A 22 -7.55 1.12 -1.89
CA ALA A 22 -8.95 1.47 -2.11
C ALA A 22 -9.47 2.35 -0.96
N GLU A 23 -9.11 2.01 0.27
CA GLU A 23 -9.50 2.79 1.44
C GLU A 23 -8.87 4.17 1.42
N HIS A 24 -7.57 4.25 1.12
CA HIS A 24 -6.87 5.54 1.11
C HIS A 24 -7.42 6.48 0.05
N GLU A 25 -7.68 5.96 -1.14
CA GLU A 25 -8.12 6.76 -2.28
C GLU A 25 -9.64 6.89 -2.38
N HIS A 26 -10.40 6.16 -1.53
CA HIS A 26 -11.86 6.15 -1.55
C HIS A 26 -12.41 5.73 -2.91
N VAL A 27 -11.84 4.65 -3.48
CA VAL A 27 -12.26 4.11 -4.76
C VAL A 27 -12.59 2.62 -4.63
N PRO A 28 -13.33 2.05 -5.59
CA PRO A 28 -13.58 0.60 -5.61
C PRO A 28 -12.29 -0.19 -5.76
N GLU A 29 -12.29 -1.43 -5.29
CA GLU A 29 -11.10 -2.27 -5.31
C GLU A 29 -10.55 -2.52 -6.71
N VAL A 30 -11.41 -2.62 -7.72
CA VAL A 30 -10.96 -2.78 -9.11
C VAL A 30 -10.14 -1.56 -9.55
N ALA A 31 -10.64 -0.36 -9.22
CA ALA A 31 -9.92 0.87 -9.53
C ALA A 31 -8.61 0.96 -8.75
N ALA A 32 -8.62 0.50 -7.50
CA ALA A 32 -7.41 0.47 -6.67
C ALA A 32 -6.38 -0.50 -7.24
N ALA A 33 -6.80 -1.64 -7.78
CA ALA A 33 -5.90 -2.60 -8.40
C ALA A 33 -5.22 -2.00 -9.63
N ILE A 34 -5.98 -1.27 -10.44
CA ILE A 34 -5.44 -0.59 -11.62
C ILE A 34 -4.45 0.49 -11.20
N LEU A 35 -4.80 1.27 -10.20
CA LEU A 35 -3.91 2.32 -9.68
C LEU A 35 -2.63 1.71 -9.11
N GLY A 36 -2.75 0.63 -8.34
CA GLY A 36 -1.59 -0.05 -7.78
C GLY A 36 -0.65 -0.56 -8.85
N GLN A 37 -1.19 -1.19 -9.90
CA GLN A 37 -0.39 -1.65 -11.02
C GLN A 37 0.32 -0.48 -11.70
N TYR A 38 -0.39 0.62 -11.91
CA TYR A 38 0.20 1.81 -12.51
C TYR A 38 1.35 2.34 -11.66
N LEU A 39 1.15 2.43 -10.34
CA LEU A 39 2.19 2.94 -9.44
C LEU A 39 3.42 2.05 -9.42
N LEU A 40 3.25 0.73 -9.46
CA LEU A 40 4.40 -0.19 -9.46
C LEU A 40 5.27 -0.05 -10.70
N HIS A 41 4.71 0.45 -11.80
CA HIS A 41 5.48 0.71 -13.03
C HIS A 41 6.11 2.10 -13.05
N GLN A 42 5.82 2.94 -12.05
CA GLN A 42 6.40 4.27 -11.94
C GLN A 42 7.64 4.25 -11.07
N GLN A 43 8.56 5.17 -11.32
CA GLN A 43 9.71 5.36 -10.44
C GLN A 43 9.20 5.74 -9.05
N HIS A 44 9.69 5.07 -8.02
CA HIS A 44 9.28 5.27 -6.64
C HIS A 44 7.80 4.96 -6.38
N GLY A 45 7.20 4.11 -7.22
CA GLY A 45 5.78 3.76 -7.06
C GLY A 45 5.48 2.99 -5.78
N SER A 46 6.34 2.02 -5.43
CA SER A 46 6.17 1.25 -4.19
C SER A 46 6.31 2.16 -2.96
N GLU A 47 7.17 3.16 -3.05
CA GLU A 47 7.33 4.14 -1.97
C GLU A 47 6.07 4.97 -1.78
N ARG A 48 5.38 5.29 -2.87
CA ARG A 48 4.11 6.02 -2.80
C ARG A 48 3.02 5.18 -2.16
N ILE A 49 2.98 3.88 -2.48
CA ILE A 49 2.03 2.96 -1.84
C ILE A 49 2.35 2.86 -0.35
N ARG A 50 3.62 2.76 0.02
CA ARG A 50 4.05 2.77 1.41
C ARG A 50 3.52 4.02 2.13
N GLN A 51 3.65 5.18 1.49
CA GLN A 51 3.21 6.43 2.10
C GLN A 51 1.70 6.44 2.34
N MET A 52 0.91 5.89 1.42
CA MET A 52 -0.52 5.75 1.61
C MET A 52 -0.83 4.92 2.86
N LEU A 53 -0.11 3.81 3.03
CA LEU A 53 -0.31 2.94 4.20
C LEU A 53 0.09 3.66 5.49
N VAL A 54 1.22 4.36 5.48
CA VAL A 54 1.67 5.11 6.66
C VAL A 54 0.66 6.19 7.03
N ASP A 55 0.14 6.92 6.06
CA ASP A 55 -0.86 7.96 6.31
C ASP A 55 -2.11 7.37 6.99
N ASP A 56 -2.57 6.23 6.50
CA ASP A 56 -3.75 5.58 7.06
C ASP A 56 -3.48 4.97 8.43
N ILE A 57 -2.28 4.44 8.66
CA ILE A 57 -1.89 3.94 9.98
C ILE A 57 -1.92 5.09 10.99
N LEU A 58 -1.34 6.23 10.64
CA LEU A 58 -1.33 7.39 11.53
C LEU A 58 -2.75 7.90 11.79
N ALA A 59 -3.59 7.92 10.77
CA ALA A 59 -4.98 8.32 10.93
C ALA A 59 -5.74 7.35 11.85
N ALA A 60 -5.50 6.06 11.71
CA ALA A 60 -6.15 5.05 12.56
C ALA A 60 -5.70 5.18 14.00
N VAL A 61 -4.40 5.41 14.24
CA VAL A 61 -3.89 5.62 15.60
C VAL A 61 -4.50 6.88 16.21
N SER A 62 -4.55 7.97 15.43
CA SER A 62 -5.09 9.23 15.91
C SER A 62 -6.57 9.13 16.29
N SER A 63 -7.32 8.30 15.58
CA SER A 63 -8.75 8.10 15.86
C SER A 63 -9.00 7.03 16.92
N GLY A 64 -7.94 6.39 17.43
CA GLY A 64 -8.06 5.35 18.45
C GLY A 64 -8.39 3.97 17.88
N ASN A 65 -8.36 3.79 16.58
CA ASN A 65 -8.67 2.52 15.94
C ASN A 65 -7.40 1.66 15.85
N ILE A 66 -6.96 1.15 16.98
CA ILE A 66 -5.70 0.42 17.09
C ILE A 66 -5.74 -0.89 16.31
N ARG A 67 -6.88 -1.57 16.27
CA ARG A 67 -7.02 -2.81 15.52
C ARG A 67 -6.74 -2.56 14.02
N HIS A 68 -7.34 -1.53 13.47
CA HIS A 68 -7.15 -1.20 12.05
C HIS A 68 -5.70 -0.78 11.78
N ALA A 69 -5.11 -0.03 12.69
CA ALA A 69 -3.70 0.35 12.57
C ALA A 69 -2.80 -0.88 12.54
N ALA A 70 -3.09 -1.89 13.36
CA ALA A 70 -2.32 -3.14 13.36
C ALA A 70 -2.50 -3.91 12.05
N GLU A 71 -3.71 -3.94 11.51
CA GLU A 71 -3.98 -4.60 10.23
C GLU A 71 -3.19 -3.94 9.11
N LEU A 72 -3.21 -2.60 9.05
CA LEU A 72 -2.47 -1.86 8.03
C LEU A 72 -0.96 -2.03 8.19
N THR A 73 -0.48 -2.13 9.43
CA THR A 73 0.94 -2.38 9.68
C THR A 73 1.38 -3.73 9.13
N SER A 74 0.54 -4.76 9.24
CA SER A 74 0.81 -6.06 8.64
C SER A 74 0.89 -5.96 7.12
N VAL A 75 -0.02 -5.20 6.52
CA VAL A 75 -0.02 -4.98 5.06
C VAL A 75 1.26 -4.26 4.65
N LEU A 76 1.66 -3.23 5.40
CA LEU A 76 2.88 -2.48 5.14
C LEU A 76 4.12 -3.38 5.21
N ARG A 77 4.16 -4.24 6.23
CA ARG A 77 5.28 -5.18 6.39
C ARG A 77 5.39 -6.11 5.19
N HIS A 78 4.27 -6.60 4.70
CA HIS A 78 4.25 -7.44 3.51
C HIS A 78 4.72 -6.67 2.27
N LEU A 79 4.30 -5.43 2.12
CA LEU A 79 4.73 -4.59 1.01
C LEU A 79 6.25 -4.41 1.02
N ILE A 80 6.83 -4.09 2.17
CA ILE A 80 8.27 -3.90 2.30
C ILE A 80 9.03 -5.20 2.02
N THR A 81 8.47 -6.33 2.43
CA THR A 81 9.09 -7.64 2.16
C THR A 81 9.09 -7.94 0.67
N THR A 82 8.00 -7.63 -0.02
CA THR A 82 7.88 -7.88 -1.47
C THR A 82 8.65 -6.83 -2.29
N TYR A 83 8.63 -5.58 -1.84
CA TYR A 83 9.29 -4.47 -2.52
C TYR A 83 10.22 -3.76 -1.54
N PRO A 84 11.44 -4.31 -1.32
CA PRO A 84 12.36 -3.76 -0.30
C PRO A 84 12.74 -2.31 -0.52
N GLU A 85 12.67 -1.80 -1.74
CA GLU A 85 13.00 -0.41 -2.04
C GLU A 85 12.09 0.58 -1.30
N ALA A 86 10.86 0.19 -0.98
CA ALA A 86 9.96 1.04 -0.21
C ALA A 86 10.50 1.28 1.19
N GLY A 87 11.03 0.23 1.83
CA GLY A 87 11.63 0.35 3.15
C GLY A 87 12.97 1.06 3.13
N LEU A 88 13.77 0.78 2.10
CA LEU A 88 15.08 1.43 1.95
C LEU A 88 14.94 2.93 1.78
N ALA A 89 13.95 3.38 1.02
CA ALA A 89 13.70 4.80 0.84
C ALA A 89 13.40 5.48 2.18
N THR A 90 12.61 4.82 3.03
CA THR A 90 12.29 5.35 4.36
C THR A 90 13.54 5.49 5.21
N CYS A 91 14.39 4.47 5.21
CA CYS A 91 15.65 4.52 5.96
C CYS A 91 16.58 5.62 5.44
N ARG A 92 16.65 5.76 4.12
CA ARG A 92 17.48 6.80 3.51
C ARG A 92 17.00 8.18 3.91
N ASP A 93 15.70 8.43 3.87
CA ASP A 93 15.14 9.71 4.26
C ASP A 93 15.45 10.02 5.72
N ALA A 94 15.35 9.03 6.59
CA ALA A 94 15.67 9.20 8.01
C ALA A 94 17.14 9.56 8.22
N ILE A 95 18.04 8.95 7.45
CA ILE A 95 19.47 9.20 7.54
C ILE A 95 19.82 10.61 7.04
N LEU A 96 19.17 11.03 5.96
CA LEU A 96 19.48 12.33 5.34
C LEU A 96 18.88 13.51 6.09
N GLN A 97 17.93 13.28 6.95
CA GLN A 97 17.33 14.29 7.79
C GLN A 97 18.02 14.38 9.13
#